data_5513fae38259b9841fa8f280740a5ab1
#
_entry.id   5513fae38259b9841fa8f280740a5ab1
#
_cell.length_a   1.000
_cell.length_b   1.000
_cell.length_c   1.000
_cell.angle_alpha   90.00
_cell.angle_beta   90.00
_cell.angle_gamma   90.00
#
_symmetry.space_group_name_H-M   'P 1'
#
loop_
_entity.id
_entity.type
_entity.pdbx_description
1 polymer ?
#
loop_
_entity_poly.entity_id
_entity_poly.type
_entity_poly.pdbx_seq_one_letter_code
_entity_poly.pdbx_strand_id
1 'polypeptide(L)'
;MSSASEDRVWKMPEPKEPAPQLHVYNSLTRSKELFVPQRGRLVTWYNCGPTVYDASHMGHARNYVAQDVIRRIMRDYLGYDVHFVMNVTDIDDKIIARANENNESIQALTSRFIDAMNEDASRLGCL
;
A
#
# COMPACT_ATOMS: atom_id res chain seq x y z
N MET A 1 3.07 5.30 -59.12
CA MET A 1 3.17 6.07 -57.88
C MET A 1 1.86 5.88 -57.10
N SER A 2 1.85 5.29 -56.02
CA SER A 2 0.81 5.10 -55.02
C SER A 2 0.74 3.66 -54.53
N SER A 3 1.02 3.47 -53.31
CA SER A 3 0.39 2.56 -52.35
C SER A 3 1.37 2.21 -51.24
N ALA A 4 1.68 3.19 -50.38
CA ALA A 4 2.53 2.96 -49.21
C ALA A 4 1.93 3.56 -47.92
N SER A 5 0.63 3.80 -47.89
CA SER A 5 0.00 4.47 -46.73
C SER A 5 -1.08 3.68 -45.96
N GLU A 6 -1.44 2.48 -46.43
CA GLU A 6 -2.54 1.72 -45.80
C GLU A 6 -2.10 0.72 -44.69
N ASP A 7 -0.79 0.40 -44.60
CA ASP A 7 -0.32 -0.67 -43.71
C ASP A 7 0.19 -0.22 -42.33
N ARG A 8 -0.05 1.01 -41.90
CA ARG A 8 0.45 1.54 -40.62
C ARG A 8 -0.63 1.82 -39.58
N VAL A 9 -1.79 1.22 -39.71
CA VAL A 9 -2.80 1.31 -38.64
C VAL A 9 -2.49 0.29 -37.57
N TRP A 10 -2.02 0.77 -36.42
CA TRP A 10 -1.86 -0.09 -35.24
C TRP A 10 -3.20 -0.70 -34.86
N LYS A 11 -3.26 -2.01 -34.81
CA LYS A 11 -4.43 -2.76 -34.35
C LYS A 11 -4.20 -3.20 -32.92
N MET A 12 -5.13 -2.86 -32.03
CA MET A 12 -5.11 -3.34 -30.66
C MET A 12 -5.16 -4.88 -30.66
N PRO A 13 -4.21 -5.57 -30.00
CA PRO A 13 -4.27 -7.01 -29.87
C PRO A 13 -5.55 -7.42 -29.13
N GLU A 14 -6.23 -8.45 -29.63
CA GLU A 14 -7.32 -9.04 -28.87
C GLU A 14 -6.77 -9.74 -27.64
N PRO A 15 -7.39 -9.57 -26.45
CA PRO A 15 -7.00 -10.31 -25.25
C PRO A 15 -7.16 -11.82 -25.51
N LYS A 16 -6.08 -12.57 -25.44
CA LYS A 16 -6.11 -14.03 -25.65
C LYS A 16 -6.60 -14.82 -24.45
N GLU A 17 -6.69 -14.17 -23.29
CA GLU A 17 -7.06 -14.82 -22.02
C GLU A 17 -8.03 -13.92 -21.23
N PRO A 18 -8.87 -14.51 -20.36
CA PRO A 18 -9.69 -13.73 -19.46
C PRO A 18 -8.83 -12.82 -18.59
N ALA A 19 -9.38 -11.67 -18.21
CA ALA A 19 -8.68 -10.72 -17.35
C ALA A 19 -8.14 -11.42 -16.09
N PRO A 20 -6.90 -11.13 -15.66
CA PRO A 20 -6.32 -11.79 -14.51
C PRO A 20 -7.14 -11.53 -13.26
N GLN A 21 -7.32 -12.55 -12.45
CA GLN A 21 -8.09 -12.50 -11.22
C GLN A 21 -7.16 -12.43 -10.02
N LEU A 22 -7.50 -11.58 -9.06
CA LEU A 22 -6.79 -11.49 -7.79
C LEU A 22 -7.33 -12.55 -6.83
N HIS A 23 -6.43 -13.38 -6.30
CA HIS A 23 -6.74 -14.30 -5.21
C HIS A 23 -5.93 -13.90 -3.98
N VAL A 24 -6.59 -13.76 -2.85
CA VAL A 24 -5.98 -13.39 -1.57
C VAL A 24 -6.23 -14.46 -0.51
N TYR A 25 -5.28 -14.60 0.41
CA TYR A 25 -5.46 -15.49 1.54
C TYR A 25 -6.44 -14.87 2.55
N ASN A 26 -7.51 -15.60 2.83
CA ASN A 26 -8.50 -15.22 3.82
C ASN A 26 -8.21 -15.99 5.12
N SER A 27 -7.87 -15.28 6.18
CA SER A 27 -7.55 -15.88 7.49
C SER A 27 -8.77 -16.49 8.17
N LEU A 28 -9.99 -16.06 7.84
CA LEU A 28 -11.23 -16.63 8.39
C LEU A 28 -11.49 -18.03 7.83
N THR A 29 -11.34 -18.20 6.52
CA THR A 29 -11.54 -19.49 5.83
C THR A 29 -10.28 -20.31 5.72
N ARG A 30 -9.10 -19.72 6.02
CA ARG A 30 -7.77 -20.31 5.92
C ARG A 30 -7.43 -20.81 4.50
N SER A 31 -7.97 -20.17 3.50
CA SER A 31 -7.78 -20.52 2.08
C SER A 31 -7.52 -19.28 1.22
N LYS A 32 -6.97 -19.50 0.02
CA LYS A 32 -6.90 -18.47 -1.01
C LYS A 32 -8.24 -18.39 -1.72
N GLU A 33 -8.84 -17.21 -1.74
CA GLU A 33 -10.14 -16.97 -2.35
C GLU A 33 -10.06 -15.88 -3.39
N LEU A 34 -10.97 -15.93 -4.35
CA LEU A 34 -11.15 -14.86 -5.33
C LEU A 34 -11.52 -13.58 -4.60
N PHE A 35 -10.74 -12.54 -4.83
CA PHE A 35 -11.02 -11.22 -4.26
C PHE A 35 -12.15 -10.54 -5.04
N VAL A 36 -13.25 -10.25 -4.35
CA VAL A 36 -14.41 -9.56 -4.91
C VAL A 36 -14.67 -8.29 -4.10
N PRO A 37 -14.51 -7.09 -4.69
CA PRO A 37 -14.85 -5.85 -4.00
C PRO A 37 -16.36 -5.79 -3.68
N GLN A 38 -16.70 -5.18 -2.55
CA GLN A 38 -18.11 -5.01 -2.14
C GLN A 38 -18.89 -4.05 -3.04
N ARG A 39 -18.22 -3.09 -3.69
CA ARG A 39 -18.84 -2.02 -4.49
C ARG A 39 -18.12 -1.86 -5.83
N GLY A 40 -18.55 -2.64 -6.83
CA GLY A 40 -18.01 -2.52 -8.18
C GLY A 40 -16.51 -2.70 -8.23
N ARG A 41 -15.76 -1.64 -8.57
CA ARG A 41 -14.29 -1.64 -8.61
C ARG A 41 -13.65 -0.95 -7.40
N LEU A 42 -14.43 -0.39 -6.49
CA LEU A 42 -13.93 0.30 -5.31
C LEU A 42 -13.45 -0.69 -4.27
N VAL A 43 -12.19 -0.56 -3.89
CA VAL A 43 -11.54 -1.33 -2.82
C VAL A 43 -11.18 -0.37 -1.69
N THR A 44 -11.76 -0.59 -0.52
CA THR A 44 -11.34 0.08 0.70
C THR A 44 -10.41 -0.86 1.46
N TRP A 45 -9.17 -0.42 1.67
CA TRP A 45 -8.14 -1.21 2.34
C TRP A 45 -7.64 -0.47 3.57
N TYR A 46 -7.92 -1.04 4.73
CA TYR A 46 -7.33 -0.58 5.99
C TYR A 46 -6.13 -1.44 6.33
N ASN A 47 -5.03 -0.80 6.69
CA ASN A 47 -3.80 -1.45 7.14
C ASN A 47 -3.40 -0.96 8.52
N CYS A 48 -2.91 -1.88 9.36
CA CYS A 48 -2.33 -1.52 10.63
C CYS A 48 -0.95 -0.92 10.42
N GLY A 49 -0.78 0.33 10.85
CA GLY A 49 0.49 1.05 10.78
C GLY A 49 1.37 0.86 12.02
N PRO A 50 2.46 1.60 12.11
CA PRO A 50 3.42 1.48 13.21
C PRO A 50 2.96 2.16 14.50
N THR A 51 3.56 1.74 15.61
CA THR A 51 3.57 2.50 16.86
C THR A 51 4.82 3.38 16.88
N VAL A 52 4.64 4.69 16.96
CA VAL A 52 5.69 5.70 16.71
C VAL A 52 6.46 6.07 17.99
N TYR A 53 7.15 5.12 18.57
CA TYR A 53 8.00 5.32 19.76
C TYR A 53 9.51 5.25 19.47
N ASP A 54 9.89 4.83 18.27
CA ASP A 54 11.29 4.68 17.84
C ASP A 54 11.40 4.77 16.31
N ALA A 55 12.63 4.85 15.79
CA ALA A 55 12.90 4.90 14.36
C ALA A 55 12.43 3.63 13.63
N SER A 56 12.04 3.80 12.37
CA SER A 56 11.69 2.69 11.51
C SER A 56 12.91 1.79 11.23
N HIS A 57 12.66 0.51 11.08
CA HIS A 57 13.70 -0.48 10.72
C HIS A 57 13.29 -1.24 9.43
N MET A 58 14.18 -2.10 8.94
CA MET A 58 13.95 -2.86 7.70
C MET A 58 12.66 -3.66 7.68
N GLY A 59 12.14 -4.09 8.82
CA GLY A 59 10.84 -4.76 8.93
C GLY A 59 9.68 -3.85 8.54
N HIS A 60 9.72 -2.58 8.95
CA HIS A 60 8.74 -1.56 8.55
C HIS A 60 8.87 -1.27 7.05
N ALA A 61 10.08 -1.04 6.55
CA ALA A 61 10.33 -0.79 5.13
C ALA A 61 9.80 -1.93 4.24
N ARG A 62 10.08 -3.18 4.61
CA ARG A 62 9.56 -4.36 3.90
C ARG A 62 8.03 -4.36 3.85
N ASN A 63 7.38 -4.04 4.97
CA ASN A 63 5.93 -4.00 5.04
C ASN A 63 5.34 -2.91 4.14
N TYR A 64 5.88 -1.70 4.19
CA TYR A 64 5.42 -0.57 3.37
C TYR A 64 5.57 -0.84 1.88
N VAL A 65 6.75 -1.29 1.47
CA VAL A 65 7.02 -1.62 0.06
C VAL A 65 6.14 -2.76 -0.43
N ALA A 66 5.95 -3.83 0.36
CA ALA A 66 5.10 -4.95 -0.04
C ALA A 66 3.64 -4.51 -0.26
N GLN A 67 3.11 -3.67 0.62
CA GLN A 67 1.76 -3.13 0.50
C GLN A 67 1.63 -2.18 -0.69
N ASP A 68 2.62 -1.33 -0.91
CA ASP A 68 2.63 -0.41 -2.04
C ASP A 68 2.66 -1.15 -3.38
N VAL A 69 3.46 -2.21 -3.49
CA VAL A 69 3.48 -3.07 -4.69
C VAL A 69 2.12 -3.71 -4.93
N ILE A 70 1.48 -4.28 -3.90
CA ILE A 70 0.14 -4.86 -4.04
C ILE A 70 -0.88 -3.79 -4.45
N ARG A 71 -0.84 -2.61 -3.83
CA ARG A 71 -1.72 -1.49 -4.16
C ARG A 71 -1.57 -1.05 -5.62
N ARG A 72 -0.32 -0.95 -6.12
CA ARG A 72 -0.05 -0.62 -7.54
C ARG A 72 -0.57 -1.71 -8.48
N ILE A 73 -0.36 -2.98 -8.17
CA ILE A 73 -0.90 -4.09 -8.96
C ILE A 73 -2.44 -3.99 -9.02
N MET A 74 -3.09 -3.75 -7.89
CA MET A 74 -4.54 -3.61 -7.85
C MET A 74 -5.02 -2.41 -8.67
N ARG A 75 -4.39 -1.26 -8.55
CA ARG A 75 -4.77 -0.03 -9.24
C ARG A 75 -4.38 -0.06 -10.72
N ASP A 76 -3.11 -0.32 -11.03
CA ASP A 76 -2.53 -0.05 -12.36
C ASP A 76 -2.69 -1.24 -13.30
N TYR A 77 -2.69 -2.47 -12.77
CA TYR A 77 -2.81 -3.68 -13.58
C TYR A 77 -4.23 -4.26 -13.58
N LEU A 78 -4.85 -4.37 -12.40
CA LEU A 78 -6.20 -4.90 -12.28
C LEU A 78 -7.29 -3.83 -12.41
N GLY A 79 -6.92 -2.55 -12.40
CA GLY A 79 -7.81 -1.40 -12.61
C GLY A 79 -8.83 -1.19 -11.49
N TYR A 80 -8.53 -1.59 -10.26
CA TYR A 80 -9.34 -1.24 -9.10
C TYR A 80 -9.14 0.23 -8.69
N ASP A 81 -10.18 0.84 -8.13
CA ASP A 81 -10.09 2.12 -7.42
C ASP A 81 -9.78 1.82 -5.95
N VAL A 82 -8.51 2.05 -5.54
CA VAL A 82 -8.02 1.61 -4.23
C VAL A 82 -7.91 2.79 -3.27
N HIS A 83 -8.79 2.82 -2.29
CA HIS A 83 -8.70 3.72 -1.14
C HIS A 83 -7.94 3.02 -0.01
N PHE A 84 -6.65 3.34 0.09
CA PHE A 84 -5.77 2.79 1.11
C PHE A 84 -5.67 3.73 2.30
N VAL A 85 -5.87 3.19 3.49
CA VAL A 85 -5.74 3.90 4.77
C VAL A 85 -4.84 3.09 5.69
N MET A 86 -3.83 3.73 6.25
CA MET A 86 -2.98 3.17 7.29
C MET A 86 -3.06 4.06 8.52
N ASN A 87 -3.30 3.48 9.69
CA ASN A 87 -3.25 4.24 10.94
C ASN A 87 -1.80 4.44 11.41
N VAL A 88 -1.65 5.36 12.34
CA VAL A 88 -0.44 5.49 13.15
C VAL A 88 -0.88 5.41 14.61
N THR A 89 -0.26 4.55 15.40
CA THR A 89 -0.52 4.46 16.84
C THR A 89 0.37 5.46 17.56
N ASP A 90 -0.22 6.52 18.06
CA ASP A 90 0.43 7.67 18.72
C ASP A 90 0.22 7.71 20.23
N ILE A 91 -0.54 6.76 20.79
CA ILE A 91 -0.71 6.52 22.24
C ILE A 91 -0.61 5.02 22.50
N ASP A 92 0.39 4.61 23.27
CA ASP A 92 0.67 3.23 23.64
C ASP A 92 1.61 3.22 24.85
N ASP A 93 1.61 2.14 25.65
CA ASP A 93 2.49 2.03 26.83
C ASP A 93 3.97 2.22 26.47
N LYS A 94 4.40 1.76 25.29
CA LYS A 94 5.79 1.92 24.82
C LYS A 94 6.12 3.39 24.53
N ILE A 95 5.17 4.15 24.01
CA ILE A 95 5.32 5.59 23.78
C ILE A 95 5.47 6.33 25.10
N ILE A 96 4.60 6.00 26.07
CA ILE A 96 4.63 6.61 27.43
C ILE A 96 5.97 6.32 28.09
N ALA A 97 6.44 5.06 28.05
CA ALA A 97 7.71 4.68 28.63
C ALA A 97 8.88 5.44 27.98
N ARG A 98 8.92 5.48 26.64
CA ARG A 98 9.98 6.16 25.89
C ARG A 98 9.99 7.68 26.12
N ALA A 99 8.83 8.32 26.18
CA ALA A 99 8.72 9.74 26.47
C ALA A 99 9.27 10.08 27.86
N ASN A 100 8.96 9.23 28.86
CA ASN A 100 9.49 9.38 30.20
C ASN A 100 11.01 9.17 30.26
N GLU A 101 11.54 8.14 29.59
CA GLU A 101 12.99 7.89 29.48
C GLU A 101 13.74 9.09 28.89
N ASN A 102 13.17 9.71 27.87
CA ASN A 102 13.77 10.85 27.18
C ASN A 102 13.50 12.20 27.83
N ASN A 103 12.68 12.26 28.90
CA ASN A 103 12.21 13.51 29.51
C ASN A 103 11.56 14.48 28.48
N GLU A 104 10.76 13.95 27.55
CA GLU A 104 10.04 14.72 26.55
C GLU A 104 8.53 14.43 26.59
N SER A 105 7.72 15.31 25.99
CA SER A 105 6.29 15.06 25.89
C SER A 105 5.98 13.96 24.88
N ILE A 106 4.91 13.19 25.09
CA ILE A 106 4.40 12.19 24.16
C ILE A 106 4.21 12.80 22.77
N GLN A 107 3.63 13.98 22.70
CA GLN A 107 3.38 14.69 21.44
C GLN A 107 4.67 15.03 20.69
N ALA A 108 5.71 15.49 21.38
CA ALA A 108 7.00 15.80 20.76
C ALA A 108 7.66 14.53 20.22
N LEU A 109 7.64 13.44 21.00
CA LEU A 109 8.16 12.13 20.60
C LEU A 109 7.46 11.62 19.34
N THR A 110 6.13 11.55 19.39
CA THR A 110 5.33 10.95 18.31
C THR A 110 5.39 11.77 17.03
N SER A 111 5.30 13.11 17.11
CA SER A 111 5.43 13.98 15.92
C SER A 111 6.76 13.75 15.22
N ARG A 112 7.87 13.68 15.94
CA ARG A 112 9.20 13.45 15.38
C ARG A 112 9.28 12.11 14.63
N PHE A 113 8.73 11.03 15.20
CA PHE A 113 8.77 9.71 14.55
C PHE A 113 7.75 9.56 13.43
N ILE A 114 6.63 10.27 13.46
CA ILE A 114 5.69 10.36 12.32
C ILE A 114 6.38 11.05 11.13
N ASP A 115 7.06 12.17 11.37
CA ASP A 115 7.78 12.88 10.32
C ASP A 115 8.88 12.00 9.72
N ALA A 116 9.67 11.33 10.55
CA ALA A 116 10.70 10.39 10.11
C ALA A 116 10.12 9.21 9.29
N MET A 117 9.01 8.63 9.73
CA MET A 117 8.29 7.57 9.01
C MET A 117 7.84 8.04 7.63
N ASN A 118 7.25 9.24 7.54
CA ASN A 118 6.79 9.81 6.27
C ASN A 118 7.96 10.07 5.32
N GLU A 119 9.08 10.57 5.84
CA GLU A 119 10.31 10.75 5.06
C GLU A 119 10.85 9.42 4.53
N ASP A 120 10.93 8.40 5.38
CA ASP A 120 11.36 7.05 5.00
C ASP A 120 10.44 6.44 3.93
N ALA A 121 9.12 6.53 4.09
CA ALA A 121 8.16 6.06 3.09
C ALA A 121 8.33 6.78 1.74
N SER A 122 8.53 8.09 1.77
CA SER A 122 8.80 8.89 0.57
C SER A 122 10.10 8.46 -0.12
N ARG A 123 11.19 8.26 0.64
CA ARG A 123 12.47 7.77 0.09
C ARG A 123 12.38 6.37 -0.51
N LEU A 124 11.52 5.52 0.04
CA LEU A 124 11.22 4.19 -0.50
C LEU A 124 10.32 4.24 -1.75
N GLY A 125 9.81 5.41 -2.11
CA GLY A 125 8.87 5.59 -3.23
C GLY A 125 7.49 4.99 -2.97
N CYS A 126 7.11 4.78 -1.71
CA CYS A 126 5.77 4.36 -1.33
C CYS A 126 4.78 5.53 -1.51
N LEU A 127 3.60 5.24 -2.08
CA LEU A 127 2.56 6.23 -2.37
C LEU A 127 1.63 6.46 -1.18
#